data_db8d9ef4a3a77bb2795bd08ae79f1847
#
_entry.id   db8d9ef4a3a77bb2795bd08ae79f1847
#
_cell.length_a   1.000
_cell.length_b   1.000
_cell.length_c   1.000
_cell.angle_alpha   90.00
_cell.angle_beta   90.00
_cell.angle_gamma   90.00
#
_symmetry.space_group_name_H-M   'P 1'
#
loop_
_entity.id
_entity.type
_entity.pdbx_description
1 polymer ?
#
loop_
_entity_poly.entity_id
_entity_poly.type
_entity_poly.pdbx_seq_one_letter_code
_entity_poly.pdbx_strand_id
1 'polypeptide(L)'
;IFLHVSKEEQQKRLIDRIVNQQKNWKFSMSDINERQYWDRYQELYEEMISKTSKDISPWFIIPADQKWYTRYIVALITLQALKKIGVPVLRWPGGCFADEYHWEDGIGPKETRKRMVNTNWGGVVEDNSFGTHEFMELCRQIGCEPYVNANVGSGTVREMAEWVEYMNSTGDSTVVQKRWANGHKEPFNLKYLGVGNENWGCGGNMRPEYYADEYRRYQTFCRNYGDNKLYRIACGPSSGDWNWTDKLMERAGRYLDAITLHHYTVPYAWDKKGSATDFDADEYYLTLRNAAYMDTLIRGHLAIMDKYDHEHRVGLIVDEWGTWFDCEPGTNPGFLYQQNTMRDAMVAALTLDILGSHCDRVVMANIAQMVNVLQAVILTDGAKMICTPTYHVFDLYKAHHDANYLPSAITCGECGGVKQLTATASEKEGVITLTATNTSCTDALDVVVHLSGASAKDVTARILTGDMHDKNTFEDAEKVTVKPFDTVRMTETGLNMTLPACSVVEVTIRG
;
A
#
# COMPACT_ATOMS: atom_id res chain seq x y z
N ILE A 1 -3.68 20.75 4.08
CA ILE A 1 -4.21 21.02 5.45
C ILE A 1 -3.43 22.18 6.05
N PHE A 2 -4.14 23.21 6.56
CA PHE A 2 -3.55 24.32 7.30
C PHE A 2 -3.96 24.23 8.78
N LEU A 3 -2.97 24.16 9.69
CA LEU A 3 -3.21 24.08 11.12
C LEU A 3 -3.23 25.47 11.72
N HIS A 4 -4.42 25.93 12.09
CA HIS A 4 -4.59 27.23 12.72
C HIS A 4 -4.49 27.09 14.23
N VAL A 5 -3.40 27.60 14.82
CA VAL A 5 -3.19 27.70 16.27
C VAL A 5 -3.50 29.12 16.70
N SER A 6 -4.25 29.32 17.80
CA SER A 6 -4.51 30.67 18.34
C SER A 6 -3.22 31.30 18.89
N LYS A 7 -3.19 32.64 18.93
CA LYS A 7 -2.06 33.42 19.47
C LYS A 7 -1.81 33.08 20.95
N GLU A 8 -2.86 32.81 21.68
CA GLU A 8 -2.85 32.44 23.10
C GLU A 8 -2.27 31.04 23.30
N GLU A 9 -2.71 30.07 22.49
CA GLU A 9 -2.19 28.71 22.58
C GLU A 9 -0.73 28.61 22.11
N GLN A 10 -0.33 29.36 21.09
CA GLN A 10 1.07 29.46 20.67
C GLN A 10 1.94 29.98 21.83
N GLN A 11 1.47 31.02 22.54
CA GLN A 11 2.18 31.56 23.72
C GLN A 11 2.37 30.52 24.81
N LYS A 12 1.32 29.76 25.14
CA LYS A 12 1.41 28.67 26.13
C LYS A 12 2.45 27.62 25.73
N ARG A 13 2.46 27.24 24.45
CA ARG A 13 3.41 26.25 23.92
C ARG A 13 4.85 26.76 23.94
N LEU A 14 5.10 28.03 23.66
CA LEU A 14 6.41 28.65 23.77
C LEU A 14 6.89 28.71 25.24
N ILE A 15 6.02 29.10 26.16
CA ILE A 15 6.33 29.09 27.60
C ILE A 15 6.64 27.67 28.08
N ASP A 16 5.86 26.66 27.68
CA ASP A 16 6.11 25.26 28.03
C ASP A 16 7.47 24.76 27.51
N ARG A 17 7.94 25.23 26.33
CA ARG A 17 9.28 24.93 25.84
C ARG A 17 10.39 25.55 26.68
N ILE A 18 10.15 26.70 27.33
CA ILE A 18 11.12 27.38 28.20
C ILE A 18 11.17 26.71 29.57
N VAL A 19 10.01 26.37 30.14
CA VAL A 19 9.89 25.88 31.51
C VAL A 19 10.18 24.38 31.63
N ASN A 20 9.80 23.60 30.64
CA ASN A 20 9.95 22.16 30.65
C ASN A 20 11.33 21.74 30.11
N GLN A 21 12.21 21.28 30.98
CA GLN A 21 13.59 20.87 30.62
C GLN A 21 13.64 19.83 29.48
N GLN A 22 12.67 18.93 29.40
CA GLN A 22 12.61 17.92 28.31
C GLN A 22 12.26 18.53 26.95
N LYS A 23 11.76 19.77 26.91
CA LYS A 23 11.35 20.49 25.70
C LYS A 23 12.26 21.67 25.35
N ASN A 24 13.21 22.03 26.20
CA ASN A 24 14.07 23.21 26.00
C ASN A 24 14.85 23.18 24.69
N TRP A 25 15.22 22.00 24.23
CA TRP A 25 15.91 21.83 22.94
C TRP A 25 15.10 22.29 21.73
N LYS A 26 13.77 22.42 21.87
CA LYS A 26 12.86 22.92 20.83
C LYS A 26 12.69 24.44 20.89
N PHE A 27 13.26 25.11 21.84
CA PHE A 27 13.12 26.54 22.01
C PHE A 27 14.14 27.30 21.19
N SER A 28 13.68 28.32 20.45
CA SER A 28 14.54 29.28 19.77
C SER A 28 14.10 30.69 20.10
N MET A 29 15.06 31.58 20.32
CA MET A 29 14.78 33.02 20.53
C MET A 29 14.16 33.67 19.28
N SER A 30 14.44 33.11 18.09
CA SER A 30 13.82 33.55 16.85
C SER A 30 12.30 33.35 16.88
N ASP A 31 11.77 32.28 17.52
CA ASP A 31 10.33 32.04 17.63
C ASP A 31 9.59 33.19 18.36
N ILE A 32 10.26 33.80 19.35
CA ILE A 32 9.72 34.96 20.07
C ILE A 32 9.78 36.21 19.19
N ASN A 33 10.88 36.41 18.47
CA ASN A 33 11.05 37.57 17.60
C ASN A 33 10.03 37.53 16.44
N GLU A 34 9.83 36.38 15.83
CA GLU A 34 8.86 36.18 14.75
C GLU A 34 7.40 36.38 15.21
N ARG A 35 7.09 36.16 16.49
CA ARG A 35 5.75 36.35 17.05
C ARG A 35 5.24 37.80 16.95
N GLN A 36 6.11 38.79 16.86
CA GLN A 36 5.70 40.19 16.67
C GLN A 36 5.00 40.40 15.32
N TYR A 37 5.24 39.57 14.33
CA TYR A 37 4.65 39.62 12.99
C TYR A 37 3.38 38.75 12.88
N TRP A 38 2.78 38.33 14.01
CA TRP A 38 1.62 37.44 14.05
C TRP A 38 0.51 37.85 13.09
N ASP A 39 0.08 39.10 13.17
CA ASP A 39 -1.05 39.61 12.40
C ASP A 39 -0.72 39.62 10.89
N ARG A 40 0.54 39.95 10.56
CA ARG A 40 1.02 39.90 9.17
C ARG A 40 1.06 38.47 8.61
N TYR A 41 1.45 37.50 9.43
CA TYR A 41 1.37 36.08 9.03
C TYR A 41 -0.06 35.62 8.80
N GLN A 42 -1.03 36.07 9.60
CA GLN A 42 -2.44 35.72 9.39
C GLN A 42 -2.95 36.27 8.05
N GLU A 43 -2.65 37.52 7.71
CA GLU A 43 -3.00 38.11 6.41
C GLU A 43 -2.39 37.32 5.23
N LEU A 44 -1.13 36.94 5.33
CA LEU A 44 -0.45 36.17 4.30
C LEU A 44 -1.02 34.75 4.16
N TYR A 45 -1.38 34.10 5.25
CA TYR A 45 -2.04 32.79 5.23
C TYR A 45 -3.43 32.86 4.61
N GLU A 46 -4.22 33.88 4.94
CA GLU A 46 -5.53 34.10 4.34
C GLU A 46 -5.41 34.33 2.82
N GLU A 47 -4.46 35.16 2.42
CA GLU A 47 -4.18 35.42 0.99
C GLU A 47 -3.74 34.13 0.27
N MET A 48 -2.81 33.36 0.84
CA MET A 48 -2.33 32.10 0.29
C MET A 48 -3.49 31.11 0.12
N ILE A 49 -4.24 30.86 1.18
CA ILE A 49 -5.36 29.90 1.19
C ILE A 49 -6.43 30.32 0.17
N SER A 50 -6.81 31.58 0.15
CA SER A 50 -7.84 32.10 -0.76
C SER A 50 -7.43 32.02 -2.22
N LYS A 51 -6.16 32.23 -2.53
CA LYS A 51 -5.63 32.20 -3.91
C LYS A 51 -5.33 30.79 -4.43
N THR A 52 -5.05 29.84 -3.55
CA THR A 52 -4.60 28.49 -3.94
C THR A 52 -5.61 27.40 -3.64
N SER A 53 -6.72 27.67 -2.93
CA SER A 53 -7.79 26.70 -2.73
C SER A 53 -8.56 26.46 -4.04
N LYS A 54 -8.75 25.18 -4.41
CA LYS A 54 -9.50 24.76 -5.60
C LYS A 54 -10.48 23.64 -5.24
N ASP A 55 -11.57 23.50 -5.98
CA ASP A 55 -12.58 22.47 -5.75
C ASP A 55 -11.98 21.06 -5.82
N ILE A 56 -11.02 20.85 -6.71
CA ILE A 56 -10.30 19.56 -6.87
C ILE A 56 -9.27 19.33 -5.76
N SER A 57 -8.84 20.38 -5.07
CA SER A 57 -7.82 20.38 -4.02
C SER A 57 -8.08 21.52 -3.02
N PRO A 58 -9.07 21.34 -2.13
CA PRO A 58 -9.43 22.38 -1.17
C PRO A 58 -8.43 22.42 0.00
N TRP A 59 -8.17 23.63 0.50
CA TRP A 59 -7.52 23.80 1.79
C TRP A 59 -8.43 23.40 2.93
N PHE A 60 -7.96 22.51 3.79
CA PHE A 60 -8.61 22.20 5.06
C PHE A 60 -7.98 23.02 6.19
N ILE A 61 -8.70 24.00 6.71
CA ILE A 61 -8.26 24.82 7.85
C ILE A 61 -8.72 24.13 9.13
N ILE A 62 -7.76 23.64 9.93
CA ILE A 62 -8.06 22.84 11.12
C ILE A 62 -7.66 23.62 12.36
N PRO A 63 -8.60 23.88 13.31
CA PRO A 63 -8.27 24.42 14.63
C PRO A 63 -7.27 23.48 15.34
N ALA A 64 -6.10 24.00 15.69
CA ALA A 64 -4.99 23.19 16.22
C ALA A 64 -4.64 23.51 17.69
N ASP A 65 -5.50 24.19 18.41
CA ASP A 65 -5.34 24.45 19.84
C ASP A 65 -5.44 23.16 20.66
N GLN A 66 -6.32 22.25 20.26
CA GLN A 66 -6.48 20.94 20.88
C GLN A 66 -5.88 19.83 20.01
N LYS A 67 -4.74 19.26 20.41
CA LYS A 67 -4.00 18.27 19.65
C LYS A 67 -4.84 17.03 19.28
N TRP A 68 -5.70 16.57 20.18
CA TRP A 68 -6.56 15.39 19.91
C TRP A 68 -7.56 15.68 18.78
N TYR A 69 -8.14 16.88 18.75
CA TYR A 69 -9.08 17.28 17.70
C TYR A 69 -8.38 17.41 16.34
N THR A 70 -7.20 18.04 16.33
CA THR A 70 -6.38 18.14 15.13
C THR A 70 -6.06 16.74 14.55
N ARG A 71 -5.61 15.81 15.40
CA ARG A 71 -5.30 14.44 14.99
C ARG A 71 -6.53 13.70 14.46
N TYR A 72 -7.67 13.90 15.10
CA TYR A 72 -8.95 13.33 14.67
C TYR A 72 -9.33 13.79 13.25
N ILE A 73 -9.23 15.08 12.98
CA ILE A 73 -9.55 15.62 11.64
C ILE A 73 -8.55 15.12 10.59
N VAL A 74 -7.26 15.06 10.88
CA VAL A 74 -6.26 14.49 9.96
C VAL A 74 -6.57 13.02 9.68
N ALA A 75 -6.92 12.24 10.69
CA ALA A 75 -7.33 10.86 10.50
C ALA A 75 -8.58 10.72 9.59
N LEU A 76 -9.56 11.62 9.74
CA LEU A 76 -10.73 11.64 8.84
C LEU A 76 -10.37 11.95 7.40
N ILE A 77 -9.46 12.91 7.15
CA ILE A 77 -9.00 13.26 5.81
C ILE A 77 -8.22 12.09 5.20
N THR A 78 -7.34 11.46 5.98
CA THR A 78 -6.62 10.24 5.57
C THR A 78 -7.59 9.12 5.20
N LEU A 79 -8.61 8.89 6.02
CA LEU A 79 -9.66 7.90 5.74
C LEU A 79 -10.40 8.21 4.44
N GLN A 80 -10.72 9.49 4.17
CA GLN A 80 -11.36 9.89 2.91
C GLN A 80 -10.44 9.64 1.70
N ALA A 81 -9.14 9.94 1.83
CA ALA A 81 -8.17 9.66 0.77
C ALA A 81 -8.09 8.16 0.45
N LEU A 82 -8.05 7.30 1.46
CA LEU A 82 -8.03 5.84 1.29
C LEU A 82 -9.33 5.31 0.67
N LYS A 83 -10.49 5.84 1.07
CA LYS A 83 -11.77 5.52 0.43
C LYS A 83 -11.80 5.90 -1.06
N LYS A 84 -11.20 7.03 -1.40
CA LYS A 84 -11.20 7.54 -2.78
C LYS A 84 -10.48 6.60 -3.75
N ILE A 85 -9.37 5.99 -3.34
CA ILE A 85 -8.64 5.01 -4.17
C ILE A 85 -9.28 3.61 -4.16
N GLY A 86 -10.31 3.38 -3.32
CA GLY A 86 -11.06 2.14 -3.32
C GLY A 86 -10.21 0.92 -2.95
N VAL A 87 -9.46 1.00 -1.84
CA VAL A 87 -8.62 -0.12 -1.37
C VAL A 87 -9.46 -1.40 -1.25
N PRO A 88 -9.19 -2.47 -2.01
CA PRO A 88 -10.03 -3.69 -1.96
C PRO A 88 -9.70 -4.58 -0.76
N VAL A 89 -8.44 -4.67 -0.37
CA VAL A 89 -7.97 -5.53 0.73
C VAL A 89 -6.86 -4.82 1.49
N LEU A 90 -6.90 -4.91 2.82
CA LEU A 90 -5.85 -4.40 3.70
C LEU A 90 -5.26 -5.55 4.52
N ARG A 91 -3.92 -5.71 4.49
CA ARG A 91 -3.18 -6.75 5.19
C ARG A 91 -2.63 -6.23 6.51
N TRP A 92 -2.83 -6.99 7.62
CA TRP A 92 -2.33 -6.66 8.96
C TRP A 92 -2.30 -7.93 9.86
N PRO A 93 -1.44 -8.02 10.89
CA PRO A 93 -0.20 -7.27 11.09
C PRO A 93 0.83 -7.74 10.08
N GLY A 94 1.34 -6.86 9.21
CA GLY A 94 2.28 -7.25 8.18
C GLY A 94 3.74 -7.27 8.63
N GLY A 95 4.60 -7.80 7.74
CA GLY A 95 6.04 -7.87 7.90
C GLY A 95 6.47 -8.80 9.05
N CYS A 96 7.74 -8.67 9.43
CA CYS A 96 8.36 -9.51 10.46
C CYS A 96 7.64 -9.49 11.81
N PHE A 97 6.98 -8.38 12.14
CA PHE A 97 6.23 -8.25 13.39
C PHE A 97 5.05 -9.24 13.49
N ALA A 98 4.49 -9.72 12.37
CA ALA A 98 3.39 -10.68 12.38
C ALA A 98 3.74 -11.97 13.14
N ASP A 99 4.98 -12.45 13.00
CA ASP A 99 5.45 -13.69 13.65
C ASP A 99 5.98 -13.49 15.09
N GLU A 100 5.88 -12.26 15.63
CA GLU A 100 6.09 -11.92 17.03
C GLU A 100 4.81 -11.39 17.72
N TYR A 101 3.76 -11.06 16.96
CA TYR A 101 2.51 -10.52 17.47
C TYR A 101 1.61 -11.62 18.04
N HIS A 102 1.24 -11.47 19.30
CA HIS A 102 0.26 -12.32 19.95
C HIS A 102 -1.09 -11.59 20.03
N TRP A 103 -2.11 -12.11 19.38
CA TRP A 103 -3.38 -11.40 19.18
C TRP A 103 -4.10 -11.02 20.49
N GLU A 104 -3.95 -11.83 21.55
CA GLU A 104 -4.52 -11.52 22.86
C GLU A 104 -3.91 -10.26 23.51
N ASP A 105 -2.65 -9.94 23.18
CA ASP A 105 -1.97 -8.72 23.63
C ASP A 105 -2.62 -7.45 23.07
N GLY A 106 -3.33 -7.55 21.93
CA GLY A 106 -3.97 -6.44 21.21
C GLY A 106 -5.49 -6.33 21.39
N ILE A 107 -6.09 -7.01 22.37
CA ILE A 107 -7.53 -6.92 22.67
C ILE A 107 -7.79 -6.44 24.11
N GLY A 108 -9.04 -6.11 24.41
CA GLY A 108 -9.42 -5.55 25.72
C GLY A 108 -9.07 -4.08 25.89
N PRO A 109 -9.20 -3.54 27.14
CA PRO A 109 -8.91 -2.13 27.41
C PRO A 109 -7.47 -1.78 27.08
N LYS A 110 -7.25 -0.68 26.33
CA LYS A 110 -5.94 -0.28 25.82
C LYS A 110 -4.89 -0.07 26.91
N GLU A 111 -5.32 0.40 28.07
CA GLU A 111 -4.48 0.69 29.23
C GLU A 111 -3.86 -0.56 29.87
N THR A 112 -4.46 -1.72 29.62
CA THR A 112 -4.03 -3.01 30.18
C THR A 112 -3.34 -3.92 29.15
N ARG A 113 -3.26 -3.49 27.90
CA ARG A 113 -2.61 -4.27 26.85
C ARG A 113 -1.11 -4.38 27.10
N LYS A 114 -0.54 -5.51 26.72
CA LYS A 114 0.89 -5.78 26.90
C LYS A 114 1.72 -4.78 26.10
N ARG A 115 2.81 -4.33 26.69
CA ARG A 115 3.82 -3.51 26.03
C ARG A 115 5.05 -4.35 25.74
N MET A 116 5.56 -4.29 24.51
CA MET A 116 6.73 -5.05 24.09
C MET A 116 7.67 -4.18 23.26
N VAL A 117 8.94 -4.55 23.16
CA VAL A 117 9.87 -3.87 22.26
C VAL A 117 9.72 -4.47 20.87
N ASN A 118 9.48 -3.62 19.87
CA ASN A 118 9.54 -4.04 18.48
C ASN A 118 11.00 -4.12 18.04
N THR A 119 11.57 -5.30 18.10
CA THR A 119 12.98 -5.55 17.79
C THR A 119 13.26 -5.55 16.28
N ASN A 120 12.25 -5.76 15.47
CA ASN A 120 12.37 -5.73 14.01
C ASN A 120 12.40 -4.30 13.48
N TRP A 121 11.53 -3.42 14.02
CA TRP A 121 11.32 -2.10 13.46
C TRP A 121 11.50 -0.98 14.49
N GLY A 122 12.57 -0.23 14.35
CA GLY A 122 12.84 1.00 15.10
C GLY A 122 13.23 0.84 16.55
N GLY A 123 13.16 -0.35 17.15
CA GLY A 123 13.51 -0.58 18.57
C GLY A 123 12.56 0.13 19.54
N VAL A 124 11.36 0.49 19.12
CA VAL A 124 10.38 1.23 19.92
C VAL A 124 9.48 0.30 20.71
N VAL A 125 8.81 0.85 21.72
CA VAL A 125 7.82 0.11 22.50
C VAL A 125 6.49 0.11 21.76
N GLU A 126 6.03 -1.07 21.38
CA GLU A 126 4.66 -1.32 20.95
C GLU A 126 3.76 -1.41 22.17
N ASP A 127 2.69 -0.66 22.20
CA ASP A 127 1.72 -0.66 23.30
C ASP A 127 0.45 -1.48 22.96
N ASN A 128 0.41 -2.08 21.77
CA ASN A 128 -0.69 -2.86 21.23
C ASN A 128 -2.04 -2.10 21.23
N SER A 129 -1.99 -0.76 21.18
CA SER A 129 -3.20 0.08 21.13
C SER A 129 -3.98 -0.06 19.82
N PHE A 130 -3.35 -0.64 18.78
CA PHE A 130 -3.97 -1.04 17.54
C PHE A 130 -3.93 -2.57 17.44
N GLY A 131 -5.09 -3.21 17.52
CA GLY A 131 -5.22 -4.66 17.51
C GLY A 131 -6.41 -5.10 16.66
N THR A 132 -6.94 -6.30 16.92
CA THR A 132 -8.00 -6.91 16.10
C THR A 132 -9.20 -5.98 15.88
N HIS A 133 -9.74 -5.41 16.95
CA HIS A 133 -10.93 -4.55 16.87
C HIS A 133 -10.68 -3.28 16.08
N GLU A 134 -9.54 -2.63 16.31
CA GLU A 134 -9.15 -1.41 15.62
C GLU A 134 -8.90 -1.67 14.13
N PHE A 135 -8.27 -2.79 13.79
CA PHE A 135 -8.04 -3.18 12.40
C PHE A 135 -9.35 -3.49 11.66
N MET A 136 -10.23 -4.29 12.24
CA MET A 136 -11.53 -4.61 11.64
C MET A 136 -12.40 -3.36 11.46
N GLU A 137 -12.37 -2.44 12.43
CA GLU A 137 -13.08 -1.17 12.32
C GLU A 137 -12.48 -0.27 11.24
N LEU A 138 -11.15 -0.24 11.10
CA LEU A 138 -10.50 0.49 10.00
C LEU A 138 -10.94 -0.06 8.64
N CYS A 139 -10.91 -1.38 8.45
CA CYS A 139 -11.38 -2.03 7.21
C CYS A 139 -12.85 -1.70 6.92
N ARG A 140 -13.71 -1.79 7.94
CA ARG A 140 -15.13 -1.41 7.81
C ARG A 140 -15.30 0.06 7.40
N GLN A 141 -14.52 0.97 7.97
CA GLN A 141 -14.58 2.38 7.63
C GLN A 141 -14.06 2.68 6.23
N ILE A 142 -12.98 2.03 5.80
CA ILE A 142 -12.44 2.15 4.43
C ILE A 142 -13.41 1.51 3.43
N GLY A 143 -14.05 0.41 3.80
CA GLY A 143 -14.88 -0.42 2.93
C GLY A 143 -14.07 -1.48 2.20
N CYS A 144 -13.02 -2.05 2.86
CA CYS A 144 -12.16 -3.08 2.29
C CYS A 144 -12.25 -4.40 3.08
N GLU A 145 -11.86 -5.49 2.45
CA GLU A 145 -11.73 -6.80 3.10
C GLU A 145 -10.50 -6.85 4.01
N PRO A 146 -10.62 -7.37 5.24
CA PRO A 146 -9.47 -7.63 6.10
C PRO A 146 -8.70 -8.88 5.64
N TYR A 147 -7.37 -8.77 5.57
CA TYR A 147 -6.45 -9.87 5.43
C TYR A 147 -5.57 -9.93 6.70
N VAL A 148 -5.78 -10.94 7.54
CA VAL A 148 -5.07 -11.11 8.80
C VAL A 148 -3.92 -12.09 8.62
N ASN A 149 -2.69 -11.66 8.95
CA ASN A 149 -1.50 -12.51 8.98
C ASN A 149 -1.26 -13.04 10.39
N ALA A 150 -1.32 -14.35 10.56
CA ALA A 150 -1.23 -14.99 11.85
C ALA A 150 0.18 -15.54 12.15
N ASN A 151 0.54 -15.54 13.43
CA ASN A 151 1.86 -15.87 13.94
C ASN A 151 2.15 -17.37 13.89
N VAL A 152 3.12 -17.80 13.09
CA VAL A 152 3.67 -19.16 13.03
C VAL A 152 5.04 -19.23 13.72
N GLY A 153 5.79 -18.11 13.73
CA GLY A 153 7.15 -18.03 14.23
C GLY A 153 7.27 -18.28 15.73
N SER A 154 6.63 -17.43 16.54
CA SER A 154 6.63 -17.54 18.02
C SER A 154 5.29 -17.99 18.60
N GLY A 155 4.22 -18.02 17.78
CA GLY A 155 2.88 -18.42 18.19
C GLY A 155 2.68 -19.94 18.25
N THR A 156 1.47 -20.33 18.59
CA THR A 156 1.07 -21.73 18.66
C THR A 156 -0.16 -22.01 17.79
N VAL A 157 -0.32 -23.27 17.38
CA VAL A 157 -1.52 -23.73 16.64
C VAL A 157 -2.80 -23.39 17.37
N ARG A 158 -2.80 -23.56 18.69
CA ARG A 158 -3.96 -23.22 19.54
C ARG A 158 -4.28 -21.73 19.48
N GLU A 159 -3.29 -20.90 19.62
CA GLU A 159 -3.43 -19.44 19.60
C GLU A 159 -4.04 -18.96 18.27
N MET A 160 -3.54 -19.45 17.12
CA MET A 160 -4.10 -19.12 15.82
C MET A 160 -5.54 -19.63 15.66
N ALA A 161 -5.82 -20.86 16.09
CA ALA A 161 -7.17 -21.42 16.05
C ALA A 161 -8.16 -20.63 16.90
N GLU A 162 -7.75 -20.22 18.11
CA GLU A 162 -8.55 -19.39 19.01
C GLU A 162 -8.77 -17.98 18.44
N TRP A 163 -7.77 -17.41 17.72
CA TRP A 163 -7.96 -16.11 17.05
C TRP A 163 -8.98 -16.19 15.91
N VAL A 164 -8.94 -17.26 15.11
CA VAL A 164 -9.95 -17.52 14.08
C VAL A 164 -11.34 -17.71 14.69
N GLU A 165 -11.44 -18.46 15.80
CA GLU A 165 -12.69 -18.63 16.55
C GLU A 165 -13.20 -17.29 17.10
N TYR A 166 -12.32 -16.49 17.69
CA TYR A 166 -12.63 -15.15 18.19
C TYR A 166 -13.23 -14.26 17.10
N MET A 167 -12.68 -14.30 15.89
CA MET A 167 -13.14 -13.45 14.80
C MET A 167 -14.41 -13.99 14.12
N ASN A 168 -14.60 -15.30 14.02
CA ASN A 168 -15.58 -15.86 13.09
C ASN A 168 -16.71 -16.68 13.74
N SER A 169 -16.56 -17.15 14.98
CA SER A 169 -17.57 -18.00 15.60
C SER A 169 -18.78 -17.20 16.10
N THR A 170 -19.96 -17.76 15.93
CA THR A 170 -21.24 -17.27 16.48
C THR A 170 -21.65 -17.99 17.77
N GLY A 171 -20.90 -19.03 18.20
CA GLY A 171 -21.17 -19.79 19.42
C GLY A 171 -20.99 -18.96 20.70
N ASP A 172 -21.16 -19.58 21.86
CA ASP A 172 -21.03 -18.96 23.17
C ASP A 172 -19.78 -19.46 23.93
N SER A 173 -18.75 -19.86 23.21
CA SER A 173 -17.50 -20.32 23.79
C SER A 173 -16.79 -19.21 24.57
N THR A 174 -15.86 -19.61 25.46
CA THR A 174 -15.07 -18.65 26.25
C THR A 174 -14.37 -17.61 25.39
N VAL A 175 -13.87 -18.01 24.22
CA VAL A 175 -13.18 -17.11 23.29
C VAL A 175 -14.17 -16.12 22.69
N VAL A 176 -15.37 -16.56 22.33
CA VAL A 176 -16.43 -15.68 21.79
C VAL A 176 -16.97 -14.75 22.87
N GLN A 177 -17.17 -15.25 24.11
CA GLN A 177 -17.57 -14.41 25.24
C GLN A 177 -16.53 -13.30 25.52
N LYS A 178 -15.24 -13.58 25.32
CA LYS A 178 -14.17 -12.56 25.38
C LYS A 178 -14.38 -11.47 24.32
N ARG A 179 -14.76 -11.82 23.07
CA ARG A 179 -15.12 -10.83 22.02
C ARG A 179 -16.30 -9.97 22.45
N TRP A 180 -17.35 -10.59 23.01
CA TRP A 180 -18.53 -9.87 23.51
C TRP A 180 -18.17 -8.89 24.63
N ALA A 181 -17.36 -9.34 25.58
CA ALA A 181 -16.87 -8.49 26.67
C ALA A 181 -16.03 -7.30 26.17
N ASN A 182 -15.35 -7.46 25.03
CA ASN A 182 -14.61 -6.42 24.36
C ASN A 182 -15.50 -5.54 23.45
N GLY A 183 -16.82 -5.64 23.54
CA GLY A 183 -17.80 -4.74 22.92
C GLY A 183 -18.23 -5.12 21.50
N HIS A 184 -17.87 -6.33 21.00
CA HIS A 184 -18.28 -6.77 19.66
C HIS A 184 -19.03 -8.11 19.71
N LYS A 185 -20.33 -8.07 19.53
CA LYS A 185 -21.19 -9.25 19.66
C LYS A 185 -21.13 -10.13 18.41
N GLU A 186 -21.29 -9.54 17.24
CA GLU A 186 -21.31 -10.24 15.97
C GLU A 186 -19.92 -10.72 15.55
N PRO A 187 -19.79 -11.80 14.73
CA PRO A 187 -18.51 -12.18 14.16
C PRO A 187 -17.99 -11.11 13.17
N PHE A 188 -16.67 -10.99 13.06
CA PHE A 188 -16.04 -10.11 12.07
C PHE A 188 -16.07 -10.69 10.64
N ASN A 189 -16.32 -12.01 10.52
CA ASN A 189 -16.38 -12.73 9.25
C ASN A 189 -15.07 -12.64 8.45
N LEU A 190 -13.92 -12.79 9.11
CA LEU A 190 -12.63 -12.81 8.42
C LEU A 190 -12.64 -13.88 7.31
N LYS A 191 -12.29 -13.45 6.10
CA LYS A 191 -12.14 -14.32 4.93
C LYS A 191 -10.68 -14.71 4.69
N TYR A 192 -9.77 -13.74 4.63
CA TYR A 192 -8.38 -13.96 4.26
C TYR A 192 -7.49 -14.17 5.49
N LEU A 193 -6.92 -15.38 5.61
CA LEU A 193 -6.03 -15.77 6.69
C LEU A 193 -4.66 -16.15 6.15
N GLY A 194 -3.64 -15.35 6.42
CA GLY A 194 -2.23 -15.67 6.21
C GLY A 194 -1.70 -16.53 7.34
N VAL A 195 -1.04 -17.61 7.01
CA VAL A 195 -0.41 -18.53 7.96
C VAL A 195 1.09 -18.29 7.95
N GLY A 196 1.54 -17.35 8.79
CA GLY A 196 2.93 -16.89 8.87
C GLY A 196 3.29 -15.78 7.89
N ASN A 197 4.46 -15.18 8.12
CA ASN A 197 5.08 -14.15 7.28
C ASN A 197 6.59 -14.38 7.19
N GLU A 198 7.13 -14.44 5.98
CA GLU A 198 8.58 -14.58 5.75
C GLU A 198 9.25 -15.64 6.63
N ASN A 199 8.61 -16.79 6.75
CA ASN A 199 9.09 -17.85 7.65
C ASN A 199 10.45 -18.43 7.25
N TRP A 200 10.90 -18.18 6.01
CA TRP A 200 12.26 -18.43 5.54
C TRP A 200 13.31 -17.50 6.18
N GLY A 201 12.88 -16.36 6.71
CA GLY A 201 13.71 -15.31 7.33
C GLY A 201 13.22 -14.96 8.72
N CYS A 202 12.83 -13.71 8.91
CA CYS A 202 12.42 -13.17 10.23
C CYS A 202 11.25 -13.90 10.90
N GLY A 203 10.41 -14.60 10.14
CA GLY A 203 9.33 -15.44 10.67
C GLY A 203 9.77 -16.81 11.18
N GLY A 204 11.07 -17.05 11.43
CA GLY A 204 11.54 -18.26 12.10
C GLY A 204 12.72 -18.99 11.44
N ASN A 205 13.32 -18.46 10.37
CA ASN A 205 14.45 -19.08 9.63
C ASN A 205 14.19 -20.54 9.26
N MET A 206 12.98 -20.83 8.80
CA MET A 206 12.53 -22.21 8.51
C MET A 206 13.06 -22.66 7.15
N ARG A 207 13.27 -23.97 7.02
CA ARG A 207 13.42 -24.62 5.71
C ARG A 207 12.04 -24.81 5.09
N PRO A 208 11.89 -24.83 3.76
CA PRO A 208 10.59 -24.93 3.09
C PRO A 208 9.82 -26.19 3.47
N GLU A 209 10.51 -27.32 3.67
CA GLU A 209 9.86 -28.58 4.09
C GLU A 209 9.26 -28.47 5.50
N TYR A 210 9.98 -27.84 6.43
CA TYR A 210 9.53 -27.64 7.79
C TYR A 210 8.34 -26.68 7.83
N TYR A 211 8.42 -25.56 7.12
CA TYR A 211 7.29 -24.65 7.02
C TYR A 211 6.05 -25.32 6.40
N ALA A 212 6.21 -26.12 5.34
CA ALA A 212 5.10 -26.83 4.71
C ALA A 212 4.41 -27.81 5.70
N ASP A 213 5.16 -28.47 6.58
CA ASP A 213 4.60 -29.34 7.62
C ASP A 213 3.92 -28.52 8.73
N GLU A 214 4.50 -27.38 9.17
CA GLU A 214 3.87 -26.44 10.09
C GLU A 214 2.58 -25.85 9.49
N TYR A 215 2.60 -25.36 8.24
CA TYR A 215 1.40 -24.87 7.55
C TYR A 215 0.26 -25.90 7.60
N ARG A 216 0.54 -27.16 7.25
CA ARG A 216 -0.45 -28.25 7.30
C ARG A 216 -1.04 -28.41 8.69
N ARG A 217 -0.20 -28.33 9.71
CA ARG A 217 -0.61 -28.44 11.11
C ARG A 217 -1.47 -27.27 11.53
N TYR A 218 -1.05 -26.02 11.27
CA TYR A 218 -1.78 -24.81 11.66
C TYR A 218 -3.13 -24.70 10.94
N GLN A 219 -3.16 -24.81 9.61
CA GLN A 219 -4.39 -24.67 8.83
C GLN A 219 -5.45 -25.72 9.19
N THR A 220 -5.02 -26.92 9.65
CA THR A 220 -5.94 -27.98 10.05
C THR A 220 -6.87 -27.57 11.20
N PHE A 221 -6.41 -26.75 12.10
CA PHE A 221 -7.17 -26.28 13.27
C PHE A 221 -7.87 -24.93 13.04
N CYS A 222 -7.53 -24.20 11.98
CA CYS A 222 -8.25 -23.00 11.58
C CYS A 222 -9.55 -23.40 10.84
N ARG A 223 -10.65 -23.45 11.59
CA ARG A 223 -11.95 -23.96 11.09
C ARG A 223 -12.75 -22.86 10.39
N ASN A 224 -13.62 -23.27 9.46
CA ASN A 224 -14.69 -22.42 8.99
C ASN A 224 -15.81 -22.38 10.04
N TYR A 225 -16.43 -21.22 10.22
CA TYR A 225 -17.55 -21.03 11.14
C TYR A 225 -18.79 -20.56 10.37
N GLY A 226 -19.91 -21.26 10.56
CA GLY A 226 -21.14 -20.98 9.80
C GLY A 226 -20.92 -21.05 8.28
N ASP A 227 -21.44 -20.06 7.58
CA ASP A 227 -21.29 -19.93 6.13
C ASP A 227 -19.95 -19.24 5.72
N ASN A 228 -19.23 -18.68 6.69
CA ASN A 228 -17.96 -18.03 6.43
C ASN A 228 -16.87 -19.06 6.11
N LYS A 229 -16.29 -18.94 4.91
CA LYS A 229 -15.19 -19.78 4.43
C LYS A 229 -13.89 -19.02 4.49
N LEU A 230 -12.92 -19.55 5.23
CA LEU A 230 -11.57 -19.03 5.22
C LEU A 230 -10.89 -19.31 3.89
N TYR A 231 -10.23 -18.30 3.36
CA TYR A 231 -9.25 -18.40 2.28
C TYR A 231 -7.87 -18.43 2.93
N ARG A 232 -7.22 -19.61 2.93
CA ARG A 232 -5.98 -19.89 3.67
C ARG A 232 -4.78 -19.67 2.78
N ILE A 233 -3.96 -18.72 3.19
CA ILE A 233 -2.83 -18.24 2.41
C ILE A 233 -1.54 -18.69 3.10
N ALA A 234 -0.70 -19.42 2.38
CA ALA A 234 0.59 -19.84 2.90
C ALA A 234 1.67 -18.79 2.64
N CYS A 235 2.61 -18.63 3.57
CA CYS A 235 3.83 -17.88 3.36
C CYS A 235 4.62 -18.48 2.20
N GLY A 236 4.79 -17.72 1.14
CA GLY A 236 5.51 -18.10 -0.06
C GLY A 236 6.97 -17.64 -0.06
N PRO A 237 7.63 -17.70 -1.21
CA PRO A 237 9.05 -17.43 -1.38
C PRO A 237 9.42 -15.95 -1.28
N SER A 238 10.72 -15.69 -1.04
CA SER A 238 11.38 -14.43 -1.36
C SER A 238 11.86 -14.46 -2.80
N SER A 239 11.38 -13.51 -3.62
CA SER A 239 11.83 -13.40 -5.03
C SER A 239 11.95 -14.75 -5.73
N GLY A 240 13.10 -15.09 -6.30
CA GLY A 240 13.36 -16.31 -7.07
C GLY A 240 13.72 -17.54 -6.23
N ASP A 241 13.25 -17.68 -5.00
CA ASP A 241 13.41 -18.95 -4.27
C ASP A 241 12.42 -20.01 -4.78
N TRP A 242 12.76 -20.55 -5.95
CA TRP A 242 11.98 -21.60 -6.61
C TRP A 242 11.82 -22.87 -5.76
N ASN A 243 12.84 -23.16 -4.93
CA ASN A 243 12.81 -24.33 -4.05
C ASN A 243 11.74 -24.22 -2.99
N TRP A 244 11.52 -23.00 -2.45
CA TRP A 244 10.44 -22.78 -1.47
C TRP A 244 9.07 -23.13 -2.07
N THR A 245 8.78 -22.63 -3.26
CA THR A 245 7.52 -22.92 -3.96
C THR A 245 7.37 -24.41 -4.28
N ASP A 246 8.44 -25.06 -4.80
CA ASP A 246 8.42 -26.48 -5.14
C ASP A 246 8.10 -27.34 -3.92
N LYS A 247 8.80 -27.13 -2.80
CA LYS A 247 8.62 -27.92 -1.58
C LYS A 247 7.26 -27.65 -0.89
N LEU A 248 6.81 -26.40 -0.89
CA LEU A 248 5.51 -26.06 -0.34
C LEU A 248 4.37 -26.69 -1.14
N MET A 249 4.42 -26.59 -2.46
CA MET A 249 3.41 -27.18 -3.35
C MET A 249 3.43 -28.72 -3.28
N GLU A 250 4.61 -29.35 -3.27
CA GLU A 250 4.78 -30.80 -3.15
C GLU A 250 4.10 -31.33 -1.89
N ARG A 251 4.29 -30.68 -0.75
CA ARG A 251 3.88 -31.17 0.59
C ARG A 251 2.52 -30.70 1.04
N ALA A 252 2.16 -29.47 0.70
CA ALA A 252 0.98 -28.82 1.22
C ALA A 252 -0.04 -28.36 0.14
N GLY A 253 0.26 -28.45 -1.16
CA GLY A 253 -0.52 -27.88 -2.26
C GLY A 253 -2.03 -28.15 -2.19
N ARG A 254 -2.44 -29.37 -1.78
CA ARG A 254 -3.87 -29.71 -1.64
C ARG A 254 -4.61 -28.97 -0.52
N TYR A 255 -3.88 -28.35 0.41
CA TYR A 255 -4.43 -27.63 1.56
C TYR A 255 -4.39 -26.11 1.40
N LEU A 256 -3.75 -25.63 0.33
CA LEU A 256 -3.61 -24.21 0.03
C LEU A 256 -4.82 -23.69 -0.73
N ASP A 257 -5.25 -22.47 -0.42
CA ASP A 257 -6.09 -21.66 -1.31
C ASP A 257 -5.21 -20.70 -2.11
N ALA A 258 -4.11 -20.21 -1.52
CA ALA A 258 -3.09 -19.43 -2.20
C ALA A 258 -1.71 -19.57 -1.55
N ILE A 259 -0.68 -19.16 -2.31
CA ILE A 259 0.69 -18.96 -1.85
C ILE A 259 1.10 -17.51 -2.09
N THR A 260 1.85 -16.91 -1.16
CA THR A 260 2.34 -15.53 -1.33
C THR A 260 3.64 -15.46 -2.11
N LEU A 261 4.00 -14.26 -2.56
CA LEU A 261 5.29 -13.91 -3.15
C LEU A 261 5.68 -12.52 -2.66
N HIS A 262 6.88 -12.39 -2.09
CA HIS A 262 7.47 -11.12 -1.73
C HIS A 262 8.57 -10.74 -2.70
N HIS A 263 8.52 -9.52 -3.23
CA HIS A 263 9.60 -8.98 -4.08
C HIS A 263 9.68 -7.46 -3.96
N TYR A 264 10.79 -6.98 -3.41
CA TYR A 264 11.10 -5.56 -3.36
C TYR A 264 12.03 -5.15 -4.50
N THR A 265 11.72 -4.01 -5.11
CA THR A 265 12.54 -3.39 -6.14
C THR A 265 13.63 -2.55 -5.48
N VAL A 266 14.87 -3.01 -5.60
CA VAL A 266 16.08 -2.34 -5.13
C VAL A 266 16.95 -2.03 -6.36
N PRO A 267 17.48 -0.81 -6.53
CA PRO A 267 18.30 -0.47 -7.71
C PRO A 267 19.55 -1.37 -7.85
N TYR A 268 20.33 -1.54 -6.79
CA TYR A 268 21.61 -2.27 -6.85
C TYR A 268 21.60 -3.56 -6.03
N ALA A 269 21.72 -3.44 -4.70
CA ALA A 269 21.78 -4.58 -3.79
C ALA A 269 21.23 -4.19 -2.41
N TRP A 270 20.99 -5.17 -1.55
CA TRP A 270 20.42 -4.95 -0.22
C TRP A 270 21.31 -4.09 0.71
N ASP A 271 22.62 -4.07 0.51
CA ASP A 271 23.58 -3.23 1.21
C ASP A 271 23.86 -1.90 0.49
N LYS A 272 23.29 -1.70 -0.70
CA LYS A 272 23.40 -0.48 -1.49
C LYS A 272 22.09 -0.22 -2.23
N LYS A 273 21.11 0.31 -1.51
CA LYS A 273 19.76 0.50 -2.05
C LYS A 273 19.60 1.78 -2.89
N GLY A 274 20.45 2.77 -2.67
CA GLY A 274 20.38 4.07 -3.34
C GLY A 274 19.39 5.04 -2.70
N SER A 275 19.42 6.27 -3.15
CA SER A 275 18.56 7.34 -2.64
C SER A 275 17.16 7.29 -3.24
N ALA A 276 16.14 7.60 -2.44
CA ALA A 276 14.78 7.77 -2.91
C ALA A 276 14.61 9.00 -3.82
N THR A 277 15.47 10.01 -3.70
CA THR A 277 15.27 11.32 -4.35
C THR A 277 16.46 11.84 -5.15
N ASP A 278 17.67 11.34 -4.90
CA ASP A 278 18.90 11.72 -5.59
C ASP A 278 19.41 10.54 -6.44
N PHE A 279 19.06 10.52 -7.71
CA PHE A 279 19.38 9.47 -8.67
C PHE A 279 19.43 10.04 -10.08
N ASP A 280 20.12 9.38 -10.98
CA ASP A 280 20.18 9.77 -12.40
C ASP A 280 19.28 8.88 -13.29
N ALA A 281 19.30 9.14 -14.60
CA ALA A 281 18.50 8.39 -15.55
C ALA A 281 18.92 6.90 -15.63
N ASP A 282 20.19 6.57 -15.43
CA ASP A 282 20.67 5.19 -15.44
C ASP A 282 20.11 4.41 -14.25
N GLU A 283 20.11 5.02 -13.05
CA GLU A 283 19.50 4.42 -11.85
C GLU A 283 17.98 4.36 -11.96
N TYR A 284 17.34 5.36 -12.57
CA TYR A 284 15.91 5.31 -12.86
C TYR A 284 15.57 4.08 -13.71
N TYR A 285 16.24 3.87 -14.85
CA TYR A 285 15.97 2.70 -15.69
C TYR A 285 16.42 1.38 -15.05
N LEU A 286 17.49 1.38 -14.25
CA LEU A 286 17.87 0.20 -13.50
C LEU A 286 16.75 -0.22 -12.52
N THR A 287 16.14 0.75 -11.84
CA THR A 287 15.01 0.51 -10.94
C THR A 287 13.82 -0.08 -11.70
N LEU A 288 13.48 0.47 -12.87
CA LEU A 288 12.36 -0.05 -13.68
C LEU A 288 12.65 -1.46 -14.23
N ARG A 289 13.90 -1.76 -14.66
CA ARG A 289 14.29 -3.15 -15.06
C ARG A 289 14.10 -4.14 -13.93
N ASN A 290 14.50 -3.75 -12.71
CA ASN A 290 14.36 -4.61 -11.53
C ASN A 290 12.89 -4.80 -11.15
N ALA A 291 12.05 -3.78 -11.31
CA ALA A 291 10.59 -3.91 -11.16
C ALA A 291 9.98 -4.84 -12.23
N ALA A 292 10.42 -4.74 -13.48
CA ALA A 292 9.96 -5.58 -14.58
C ALA A 292 10.30 -7.08 -14.37
N TYR A 293 11.28 -7.40 -13.52
CA TYR A 293 11.61 -8.78 -13.15
C TYR A 293 10.44 -9.50 -12.47
N MET A 294 9.46 -8.79 -11.95
CA MET A 294 8.21 -9.35 -11.41
C MET A 294 7.52 -10.32 -12.40
N ASP A 295 7.49 -10.02 -13.70
CA ASP A 295 6.93 -10.92 -14.72
C ASP A 295 7.65 -12.28 -14.75
N THR A 296 8.97 -12.26 -14.68
CA THR A 296 9.80 -13.48 -14.61
C THR A 296 9.53 -14.29 -13.34
N LEU A 297 9.38 -13.61 -12.21
CA LEU A 297 9.08 -14.25 -10.93
C LEU A 297 7.70 -14.92 -10.97
N ILE A 298 6.68 -14.21 -11.41
CA ILE A 298 5.32 -14.77 -11.50
C ILE A 298 5.32 -15.99 -12.40
N ARG A 299 5.84 -15.90 -13.62
CA ARG A 299 5.89 -17.04 -14.56
C ARG A 299 6.65 -18.24 -14.00
N GLY A 300 7.79 -18.00 -13.36
CA GLY A 300 8.60 -19.07 -12.78
C GLY A 300 7.88 -19.80 -11.63
N HIS A 301 7.25 -19.06 -10.72
CA HIS A 301 6.49 -19.67 -9.63
C HIS A 301 5.23 -20.37 -10.14
N LEU A 302 4.49 -19.78 -11.08
CA LEU A 302 3.33 -20.44 -11.70
C LEU A 302 3.71 -21.73 -12.40
N ALA A 303 4.82 -21.77 -13.15
CA ALA A 303 5.29 -23.00 -13.80
C ALA A 303 5.59 -24.13 -12.79
N ILE A 304 6.08 -23.79 -11.60
CA ILE A 304 6.28 -24.76 -10.51
C ILE A 304 4.94 -25.17 -9.91
N MET A 305 4.04 -24.20 -9.65
CA MET A 305 2.70 -24.50 -9.12
C MET A 305 1.92 -25.43 -10.03
N ASP A 306 1.97 -25.22 -11.35
CA ASP A 306 1.28 -26.03 -12.37
C ASP A 306 1.73 -27.49 -12.40
N LYS A 307 2.96 -27.80 -11.95
CA LYS A 307 3.45 -29.16 -11.76
C LYS A 307 2.61 -29.96 -10.76
N TYR A 308 2.01 -29.29 -9.77
CA TYR A 308 1.28 -29.91 -8.67
C TYR A 308 -0.22 -29.60 -8.68
N ASP A 309 -0.64 -28.54 -9.36
CA ASP A 309 -2.00 -28.01 -9.38
C ASP A 309 -2.47 -27.79 -10.83
N HIS A 310 -2.73 -28.87 -11.53
CA HIS A 310 -3.16 -28.87 -12.94
C HIS A 310 -4.54 -28.20 -13.17
N GLU A 311 -5.34 -28.07 -12.11
CA GLU A 311 -6.66 -27.42 -12.16
C GLU A 311 -6.56 -25.92 -11.88
N HIS A 312 -5.36 -25.40 -11.62
CA HIS A 312 -5.12 -23.98 -11.30
C HIS A 312 -5.96 -23.44 -10.12
N ARG A 313 -6.18 -24.29 -9.12
CA ARG A 313 -6.99 -23.98 -7.95
C ARG A 313 -6.29 -23.05 -6.96
N VAL A 314 -4.97 -23.19 -6.82
CA VAL A 314 -4.14 -22.41 -5.91
C VAL A 314 -3.79 -21.06 -6.54
N GLY A 315 -4.23 -19.97 -5.93
CA GLY A 315 -3.88 -18.62 -6.37
C GLY A 315 -2.46 -18.21 -5.99
N LEU A 316 -1.89 -17.27 -6.74
CA LEU A 316 -0.67 -16.55 -6.36
C LEU A 316 -1.07 -15.17 -5.82
N ILE A 317 -0.49 -14.77 -4.69
CA ILE A 317 -0.70 -13.46 -4.07
C ILE A 317 0.65 -12.75 -3.97
N VAL A 318 0.75 -11.52 -4.46
CA VAL A 318 1.96 -10.70 -4.29
C VAL A 318 1.69 -9.70 -3.18
N ASP A 319 1.85 -10.13 -1.92
CA ASP A 319 1.39 -9.37 -0.75
C ASP A 319 2.46 -8.51 -0.07
N GLU A 320 3.69 -8.51 -0.61
CA GLU A 320 4.69 -7.48 -0.36
C GLU A 320 5.48 -7.16 -1.64
N TRP A 321 5.32 -5.94 -2.15
CA TRP A 321 6.05 -5.44 -3.31
C TRP A 321 6.19 -3.92 -3.24
N GLY A 322 7.10 -3.37 -4.01
CA GLY A 322 7.35 -1.94 -4.11
C GLY A 322 8.84 -1.62 -4.08
N THR A 323 9.17 -0.33 -4.09
CA THR A 323 10.55 0.15 -3.99
C THR A 323 11.05 0.12 -2.55
N TRP A 324 12.33 -0.20 -2.38
CA TRP A 324 13.01 -0.10 -1.10
C TRP A 324 14.36 0.60 -1.29
N PHE A 325 14.41 1.87 -0.89
CA PHE A 325 15.60 2.71 -0.92
C PHE A 325 16.21 2.88 0.46
N ASP A 326 17.32 3.59 0.55
CA ASP A 326 17.87 4.04 1.82
C ASP A 326 16.88 5.00 2.49
N CYS A 327 16.78 4.94 3.82
CA CYS A 327 15.88 5.80 4.58
C CYS A 327 16.27 7.27 4.44
N GLU A 328 15.28 8.16 4.49
CA GLU A 328 15.54 9.59 4.46
C GLU A 328 16.49 10.01 5.60
N PRO A 329 17.51 10.84 5.29
CA PRO A 329 18.48 11.31 6.28
C PRO A 329 17.81 11.97 7.49
N GLY A 330 18.28 11.65 8.69
CA GLY A 330 17.75 12.21 9.95
C GLY A 330 16.52 11.49 10.49
N THR A 331 16.03 10.46 9.82
CA THR A 331 14.96 9.58 10.33
C THR A 331 15.54 8.36 11.03
N ASN A 332 14.74 7.68 11.85
CA ASN A 332 15.14 6.38 12.40
C ASN A 332 15.14 5.34 11.25
N PRO A 333 16.30 4.73 10.93
CA PRO A 333 16.39 3.80 9.80
C PRO A 333 15.50 2.56 9.97
N GLY A 334 15.19 2.16 11.20
CA GLY A 334 14.27 1.05 11.47
C GLY A 334 12.80 1.36 11.15
N PHE A 335 12.44 2.61 10.86
CA PHE A 335 11.09 2.96 10.42
C PHE A 335 10.91 2.92 8.91
N LEU A 336 11.97 2.71 8.15
CA LEU A 336 11.97 2.57 6.70
C LEU A 336 11.25 3.73 5.98
N TYR A 337 11.36 4.94 6.53
CA TYR A 337 10.78 6.12 5.93
C TYR A 337 11.61 6.55 4.71
N GLN A 338 11.00 6.56 3.55
CA GLN A 338 11.55 7.08 2.31
C GLN A 338 10.55 7.99 1.60
N GLN A 339 11.05 8.95 0.81
CA GLN A 339 10.23 9.78 -0.04
C GLN A 339 9.82 9.00 -1.30
N ASN A 340 8.71 9.40 -1.95
CA ASN A 340 8.22 8.83 -3.19
C ASN A 340 8.25 9.88 -4.30
N THR A 341 8.83 9.53 -5.46
CA THR A 341 8.93 10.38 -6.65
C THR A 341 8.10 9.82 -7.82
N MET A 342 8.16 10.47 -8.99
CA MET A 342 7.58 9.90 -10.20
C MET A 342 8.23 8.57 -10.61
N ARG A 343 9.52 8.29 -10.22
CA ARG A 343 10.13 6.97 -10.40
C ARG A 343 9.31 5.88 -9.70
N ASP A 344 8.86 6.13 -8.46
CA ASP A 344 8.01 5.20 -7.71
C ASP A 344 6.63 5.01 -8.37
N ALA A 345 6.06 6.07 -8.92
CA ALA A 345 4.82 5.99 -9.68
C ALA A 345 4.99 5.10 -10.93
N MET A 346 6.11 5.23 -11.65
CA MET A 346 6.39 4.36 -12.80
C MET A 346 6.59 2.90 -12.39
N VAL A 347 7.30 2.64 -11.28
CA VAL A 347 7.42 1.27 -10.72
C VAL A 347 6.05 0.71 -10.35
N ALA A 348 5.20 1.51 -9.71
CA ALA A 348 3.85 1.06 -9.33
C ALA A 348 3.00 0.73 -10.57
N ALA A 349 2.96 1.61 -11.58
CA ALA A 349 2.18 1.40 -12.79
C ALA A 349 2.68 0.18 -13.59
N LEU A 350 4.00 0.08 -13.82
CA LEU A 350 4.61 -1.07 -14.49
C LEU A 350 4.30 -2.40 -13.77
N THR A 351 4.40 -2.41 -12.44
CA THR A 351 4.13 -3.61 -11.65
C THR A 351 2.64 -3.97 -11.70
N LEU A 352 1.73 -3.00 -11.58
CA LEU A 352 0.28 -3.24 -11.70
C LEU A 352 -0.10 -3.77 -13.09
N ASP A 353 0.52 -3.27 -14.18
CA ASP A 353 0.31 -3.81 -15.53
C ASP A 353 0.76 -5.26 -15.64
N ILE A 354 1.91 -5.61 -15.03
CA ILE A 354 2.38 -7.02 -14.97
C ILE A 354 1.39 -7.87 -14.18
N LEU A 355 0.99 -7.46 -12.99
CA LEU A 355 0.03 -8.18 -12.15
C LEU A 355 -1.30 -8.39 -12.87
N GLY A 356 -1.81 -7.35 -13.54
CA GLY A 356 -3.04 -7.41 -14.34
C GLY A 356 -2.93 -8.41 -15.49
N SER A 357 -1.77 -8.52 -16.15
CA SER A 357 -1.56 -9.47 -17.24
C SER A 357 -1.55 -10.95 -16.80
N HIS A 358 -1.43 -11.21 -15.50
CA HIS A 358 -1.47 -12.53 -14.87
C HIS A 358 -2.70 -12.72 -13.95
N CYS A 359 -3.75 -11.94 -14.14
CA CYS A 359 -4.93 -11.94 -13.24
C CYS A 359 -5.74 -13.25 -13.25
N ASP A 360 -5.46 -14.17 -14.17
CA ASP A 360 -5.96 -15.55 -14.18
C ASP A 360 -5.43 -16.39 -13.00
N ARG A 361 -4.24 -16.04 -12.48
CA ARG A 361 -3.58 -16.76 -11.40
C ARG A 361 -3.17 -15.85 -10.23
N VAL A 362 -2.85 -14.59 -10.50
CA VAL A 362 -2.56 -13.57 -9.47
C VAL A 362 -3.88 -13.00 -8.96
N VAL A 363 -4.29 -13.43 -7.78
CA VAL A 363 -5.63 -13.15 -7.23
C VAL A 363 -5.66 -11.97 -6.26
N MET A 364 -4.49 -11.48 -5.81
CA MET A 364 -4.35 -10.34 -4.90
C MET A 364 -2.94 -9.77 -4.99
N ALA A 365 -2.81 -8.47 -4.77
CA ALA A 365 -1.52 -7.80 -4.59
C ALA A 365 -1.63 -6.68 -3.55
N ASN A 366 -0.66 -6.57 -2.64
CA ASN A 366 -0.62 -5.58 -1.58
C ASN A 366 0.72 -4.85 -1.62
N ILE A 367 0.70 -3.56 -1.93
CA ILE A 367 1.93 -2.74 -1.93
C ILE A 367 2.43 -2.51 -0.49
N ALA A 368 3.72 -2.44 -0.32
CA ALA A 368 4.36 -2.07 0.93
C ALA A 368 4.84 -0.60 0.89
N GLN A 369 4.11 0.36 1.60
CA GLN A 369 2.97 0.11 2.46
C GLN A 369 1.94 1.24 2.33
N MET A 370 0.93 1.26 3.21
CA MET A 370 -0.13 2.26 3.13
C MET A 370 0.33 3.65 3.59
N VAL A 371 1.04 3.76 4.73
CA VAL A 371 1.40 5.06 5.35
C VAL A 371 2.85 5.03 5.86
N ASN A 372 3.64 6.02 5.50
CA ASN A 372 4.97 6.37 6.03
C ASN A 372 6.09 5.35 5.83
N VAL A 373 5.85 4.18 5.31
CA VAL A 373 6.84 3.09 5.24
C VAL A 373 7.07 2.69 3.79
N LEU A 374 8.33 2.63 3.37
CA LEU A 374 8.73 2.20 2.03
C LEU A 374 8.01 3.00 0.93
N GLN A 375 7.47 2.35 -0.10
CA GLN A 375 6.69 2.98 -1.15
C GLN A 375 5.27 3.31 -0.66
N ALA A 376 5.16 4.20 0.33
CA ALA A 376 3.89 4.55 0.94
C ALA A 376 2.97 5.34 -0.01
N VAL A 377 1.69 4.99 -0.01
CA VAL A 377 0.69 5.76 -0.78
C VAL A 377 0.37 7.11 -0.12
N ILE A 378 0.53 7.21 1.20
CA ILE A 378 0.31 8.43 2.00
C ILE A 378 1.51 8.66 2.91
N LEU A 379 1.95 9.91 3.01
CA LEU A 379 2.92 10.34 4.04
C LEU A 379 2.23 11.28 5.03
N THR A 380 2.60 11.13 6.30
CA THR A 380 2.10 11.97 7.39
C THR A 380 3.26 12.47 8.26
N ASP A 381 3.15 13.71 8.73
CA ASP A 381 4.04 14.28 9.73
C ASP A 381 3.20 15.10 10.73
N GLY A 382 3.05 14.58 11.93
CA GLY A 382 2.23 15.20 12.97
C GLY A 382 0.78 15.38 12.52
N ALA A 383 0.42 16.58 12.13
CA ALA A 383 -0.91 16.94 11.66
C ALA A 383 -0.97 17.24 10.15
N LYS A 384 0.08 16.90 9.42
CA LYS A 384 0.13 17.04 7.96
C LYS A 384 -0.07 15.67 7.30
N MET A 385 -0.67 15.67 6.12
CA MET A 385 -0.83 14.49 5.25
C MET A 385 -0.63 14.91 3.79
N ILE A 386 0.05 14.08 3.03
CA ILE A 386 0.16 14.21 1.57
C ILE A 386 -0.10 12.88 0.89
N CYS A 387 -0.70 12.92 -0.30
CA CYS A 387 -0.77 11.80 -1.22
C CYS A 387 0.52 11.76 -2.05
N THR A 388 1.15 10.59 -2.17
CA THR A 388 2.37 10.43 -2.97
C THR A 388 2.04 10.24 -4.46
N PRO A 389 3.01 10.33 -5.37
CA PRO A 389 2.79 9.94 -6.78
C PRO A 389 2.27 8.50 -6.90
N THR A 390 2.70 7.57 -6.04
CA THR A 390 2.16 6.19 -5.96
C THR A 390 0.65 6.16 -5.66
N TYR A 391 0.15 7.00 -4.74
CA TYR A 391 -1.29 7.13 -4.47
C TYR A 391 -2.08 7.44 -5.74
N HIS A 392 -1.57 8.36 -6.54
CA HIS A 392 -2.23 8.80 -7.77
C HIS A 392 -2.26 7.70 -8.84
N VAL A 393 -1.26 6.81 -8.87
CA VAL A 393 -1.32 5.61 -9.72
C VAL A 393 -2.47 4.70 -9.27
N PHE A 394 -2.61 4.41 -7.98
CA PHE A 394 -3.74 3.62 -7.48
C PHE A 394 -5.10 4.26 -7.78
N ASP A 395 -5.21 5.60 -7.74
CA ASP A 395 -6.45 6.30 -8.15
C ASP A 395 -6.77 6.11 -9.64
N LEU A 396 -5.75 6.03 -10.52
CA LEU A 396 -5.94 5.76 -11.94
C LEU A 396 -6.27 4.28 -12.23
N TYR A 397 -5.76 3.34 -11.41
CA TYR A 397 -5.95 1.90 -11.61
C TYR A 397 -7.19 1.31 -10.93
N LYS A 398 -7.86 2.04 -10.04
CA LYS A 398 -8.99 1.52 -9.25
C LYS A 398 -10.16 1.00 -10.09
N ALA A 399 -10.33 1.47 -11.32
CA ALA A 399 -11.39 1.01 -12.22
C ALA A 399 -11.19 -0.43 -12.70
N HIS A 400 -9.97 -0.98 -12.56
CA HIS A 400 -9.69 -2.39 -12.88
C HIS A 400 -10.10 -3.36 -11.76
N HIS A 401 -10.46 -2.87 -10.56
CA HIS A 401 -10.92 -3.74 -9.48
C HIS A 401 -12.24 -4.42 -9.84
N ASP A 402 -12.28 -5.75 -9.72
CA ASP A 402 -13.44 -6.58 -10.06
C ASP A 402 -13.98 -6.35 -11.48
N ALA A 403 -13.11 -5.96 -12.41
CA ALA A 403 -13.40 -5.82 -13.82
C ALA A 403 -12.93 -7.04 -14.63
N ASN A 404 -13.51 -7.26 -15.79
CA ASN A 404 -13.05 -8.30 -16.71
C ASN A 404 -11.82 -7.83 -17.47
N TYR A 405 -10.71 -8.54 -17.33
CA TYR A 405 -9.49 -8.25 -18.07
C TYR A 405 -9.70 -8.39 -19.58
N LEU A 406 -9.23 -7.41 -20.35
CA LEU A 406 -9.22 -7.45 -21.82
C LEU A 406 -7.79 -7.73 -22.32
N PRO A 407 -7.53 -8.89 -22.91
CA PRO A 407 -6.22 -9.22 -23.45
C PRO A 407 -5.75 -8.17 -24.45
N SER A 408 -4.52 -7.69 -24.25
CA SER A 408 -3.93 -6.64 -25.08
C SER A 408 -2.60 -7.09 -25.67
N ALA A 409 -2.37 -6.81 -26.96
CA ALA A 409 -1.10 -7.00 -27.62
C ALA A 409 -0.41 -5.64 -27.80
N ILE A 410 0.78 -5.48 -27.19
CA ILE A 410 1.54 -4.23 -27.22
C ILE A 410 2.77 -4.40 -28.08
N THR A 411 2.93 -3.52 -29.07
CA THR A 411 4.15 -3.39 -29.87
C THR A 411 4.74 -2.00 -29.64
N CYS A 412 5.92 -1.93 -29.05
CA CYS A 412 6.62 -0.68 -28.77
C CYS A 412 8.13 -0.89 -28.79
N GLY A 413 8.89 0.22 -28.80
CA GLY A 413 10.32 0.23 -28.54
C GLY A 413 10.66 0.01 -27.06
N GLU A 414 11.96 0.04 -26.78
CA GLU A 414 12.50 0.00 -25.42
C GLU A 414 13.25 1.29 -25.12
N CYS A 415 13.22 1.71 -23.86
CA CYS A 415 14.06 2.77 -23.34
C CYS A 415 14.75 2.29 -22.06
N GLY A 416 16.07 2.47 -21.99
CA GLY A 416 16.87 1.98 -20.86
C GLY A 416 16.73 0.48 -20.55
N GLY A 417 16.35 -0.36 -21.53
CA GLY A 417 16.17 -1.80 -21.39
C GLY A 417 14.84 -2.23 -20.75
N VAL A 418 13.83 -1.35 -20.74
CA VAL A 418 12.43 -1.67 -20.43
C VAL A 418 11.52 -1.30 -21.58
N LYS A 419 10.39 -1.96 -21.75
CA LYS A 419 9.37 -1.57 -22.72
C LYS A 419 8.95 -0.14 -22.48
N GLN A 420 8.96 0.70 -23.53
CA GLN A 420 8.56 2.10 -23.40
C GLN A 420 7.07 2.26 -23.09
N LEU A 421 6.22 1.31 -23.51
CA LEU A 421 4.79 1.28 -23.22
C LEU A 421 4.41 0.02 -22.43
N THR A 422 3.75 0.20 -21.31
CA THR A 422 2.99 -0.85 -20.64
C THR A 422 1.53 -0.43 -20.50
N ALA A 423 0.59 -1.37 -20.42
CA ALA A 423 -0.82 -1.04 -20.34
C ALA A 423 -1.64 -2.20 -19.79
N THR A 424 -2.76 -1.85 -19.13
CA THR A 424 -3.82 -2.76 -18.72
C THR A 424 -5.15 -2.28 -19.29
N ALA A 425 -5.94 -3.19 -19.86
CA ALA A 425 -7.30 -2.91 -20.28
C ALA A 425 -8.29 -3.83 -19.56
N SER A 426 -9.43 -3.28 -19.17
CA SER A 426 -10.52 -4.05 -18.56
C SER A 426 -11.88 -3.49 -18.94
N GLU A 427 -12.92 -4.31 -18.75
CA GLU A 427 -14.32 -3.93 -18.97
C GLU A 427 -15.11 -4.19 -17.70
N LYS A 428 -15.94 -3.25 -17.33
CA LYS A 428 -16.91 -3.37 -16.23
C LYS A 428 -18.19 -2.64 -16.61
N GLU A 429 -19.32 -3.37 -16.62
CA GLU A 429 -20.65 -2.80 -16.88
C GLU A 429 -20.76 -2.01 -18.21
N GLY A 430 -20.10 -2.51 -19.26
CA GLY A 430 -20.11 -1.88 -20.59
C GLY A 430 -19.13 -0.70 -20.74
N VAL A 431 -18.34 -0.40 -19.72
CA VAL A 431 -17.30 0.63 -19.75
C VAL A 431 -15.93 -0.01 -19.86
N ILE A 432 -15.17 0.35 -20.89
CA ILE A 432 -13.77 -0.09 -21.03
C ILE A 432 -12.87 0.96 -20.38
N THR A 433 -11.97 0.50 -19.51
CA THR A 433 -10.89 1.31 -18.95
C THR A 433 -9.55 0.81 -19.49
N LEU A 434 -8.75 1.72 -19.99
CA LEU A 434 -7.36 1.50 -20.42
C LEU A 434 -6.44 2.35 -19.54
N THR A 435 -5.52 1.73 -18.80
CA THR A 435 -4.37 2.43 -18.24
C THR A 435 -3.15 2.20 -19.14
N ALA A 436 -2.38 3.25 -19.39
CA ALA A 436 -1.18 3.19 -20.25
C ALA A 436 -0.05 4.02 -19.64
N THR A 437 1.15 3.46 -19.62
CA THR A 437 2.33 4.04 -18.97
C THR A 437 3.43 4.24 -19.98
N ASN A 438 3.91 5.49 -20.16
CA ASN A 438 5.15 5.78 -20.88
C ASN A 438 6.30 5.78 -19.88
N THR A 439 7.15 4.77 -19.94
CA THR A 439 8.28 4.56 -19.02
C THR A 439 9.53 5.40 -19.38
N SER A 440 9.55 6.07 -20.54
CA SER A 440 10.65 6.98 -20.86
C SER A 440 10.65 8.19 -19.93
N CYS A 441 11.80 8.52 -19.34
CA CYS A 441 11.93 9.74 -18.54
C CYS A 441 12.21 10.99 -19.38
N THR A 442 12.43 10.87 -20.72
CA THR A 442 12.79 11.96 -21.61
C THR A 442 11.86 12.15 -22.80
N ASP A 443 11.33 11.06 -23.35
CA ASP A 443 10.68 11.09 -24.66
C ASP A 443 9.17 10.89 -24.55
N ALA A 444 8.42 11.70 -25.27
CA ALA A 444 7.00 11.47 -25.49
C ALA A 444 6.80 10.24 -26.41
N LEU A 445 5.65 9.61 -26.31
CA LEU A 445 5.29 8.41 -27.07
C LEU A 445 3.93 8.59 -27.76
N ASP A 446 3.92 8.47 -29.09
CA ASP A 446 2.68 8.37 -29.86
C ASP A 446 2.10 6.95 -29.76
N VAL A 447 0.88 6.82 -29.29
CA VAL A 447 0.17 5.56 -29.08
C VAL A 447 -1.06 5.49 -29.95
N VAL A 448 -1.17 4.39 -30.70
CA VAL A 448 -2.36 4.02 -31.46
C VAL A 448 -3.01 2.81 -30.78
N VAL A 449 -4.27 2.95 -30.39
CA VAL A 449 -5.06 1.89 -29.77
C VAL A 449 -6.10 1.40 -30.77
N HIS A 450 -6.08 0.13 -31.08
CA HIS A 450 -7.12 -0.53 -31.87
C HIS A 450 -8.09 -1.29 -30.95
N LEU A 451 -9.39 -0.99 -31.06
CA LEU A 451 -10.43 -1.69 -30.33
C LEU A 451 -11.01 -2.81 -31.22
N SER A 452 -10.80 -4.07 -30.81
CA SER A 452 -11.38 -5.21 -31.52
C SER A 452 -12.67 -5.64 -30.87
N GLY A 453 -13.79 -5.62 -31.62
CA GLY A 453 -15.12 -6.01 -31.12
C GLY A 453 -15.82 -4.95 -30.26
N ALA A 454 -15.30 -3.74 -30.20
CA ALA A 454 -15.91 -2.61 -29.49
C ALA A 454 -15.79 -1.33 -30.34
N SER A 455 -16.64 -0.36 -30.07
CA SER A 455 -16.59 0.99 -30.67
C SER A 455 -16.58 2.05 -29.59
N ALA A 456 -15.88 3.14 -29.80
CA ALA A 456 -15.85 4.29 -28.90
C ALA A 456 -16.84 5.34 -29.38
N LYS A 457 -17.76 5.78 -28.52
CA LYS A 457 -18.65 6.92 -28.78
C LYS A 457 -18.31 8.12 -27.89
N ASP A 458 -17.87 7.84 -26.67
CA ASP A 458 -17.45 8.85 -25.71
C ASP A 458 -16.14 8.39 -25.03
N VAL A 459 -15.21 9.33 -24.89
CA VAL A 459 -13.90 9.08 -24.31
C VAL A 459 -13.52 10.20 -23.35
N THR A 460 -13.17 9.83 -22.15
CA THR A 460 -12.58 10.74 -21.14
C THR A 460 -11.25 10.20 -20.69
N ALA A 461 -10.29 11.07 -20.35
CA ALA A 461 -9.00 10.62 -19.87
C ALA A 461 -8.43 11.52 -18.77
N ARG A 462 -7.60 10.91 -17.93
CA ARG A 462 -6.85 11.56 -16.85
C ARG A 462 -5.38 11.14 -16.91
N ILE A 463 -4.47 12.02 -16.50
CA ILE A 463 -3.03 11.80 -16.58
C ILE A 463 -2.34 12.17 -15.27
N LEU A 464 -1.36 11.35 -14.89
CA LEU A 464 -0.30 11.67 -13.95
C LEU A 464 0.99 11.81 -14.75
N THR A 465 1.71 12.94 -14.63
CA THR A 465 2.99 13.17 -15.31
C THR A 465 3.82 14.20 -14.55
N GLY A 466 5.13 14.10 -14.68
CA GLY A 466 6.11 15.02 -14.09
C GLY A 466 7.53 14.63 -14.48
N ASP A 467 8.53 15.39 -14.03
CA ASP A 467 9.93 14.95 -14.08
C ASP A 467 10.13 13.71 -13.19
N MET A 468 11.08 12.85 -13.53
CA MET A 468 11.33 11.61 -12.76
C MET A 468 11.61 11.83 -11.27
N HIS A 469 12.10 13.04 -10.90
CA HIS A 469 12.37 13.43 -9.49
C HIS A 469 11.19 14.15 -8.83
N ASP A 470 10.16 14.51 -9.58
CA ASP A 470 9.02 15.23 -9.02
C ASP A 470 8.33 14.40 -7.93
N LYS A 471 8.05 15.07 -6.84
CA LYS A 471 7.43 14.48 -5.64
C LYS A 471 6.54 15.50 -4.95
N ASN A 472 5.60 15.00 -4.17
CA ASN A 472 4.84 15.81 -3.23
C ASN A 472 5.57 15.90 -1.90
N THR A 473 5.63 17.09 -1.32
CA THR A 473 6.21 17.35 0.00
C THR A 473 5.19 18.01 0.92
N PHE A 474 5.50 18.12 2.21
CA PHE A 474 4.61 18.82 3.13
C PHE A 474 4.55 20.33 2.92
N GLU A 475 5.46 20.89 2.12
CA GLU A 475 5.52 22.29 1.68
C GLU A 475 4.86 22.49 0.33
N ASP A 476 4.90 21.46 -0.57
CA ASP A 476 4.29 21.46 -1.90
C ASP A 476 3.57 20.12 -2.11
N ALA A 477 2.36 20.03 -1.57
CA ALA A 477 1.60 18.78 -1.48
C ALA A 477 0.97 18.33 -2.82
N GLU A 478 1.00 19.17 -3.85
CA GLU A 478 0.27 18.97 -5.11
C GLU A 478 1.11 19.19 -6.34
N LYS A 479 2.42 19.16 -6.24
CA LYS A 479 3.32 19.26 -7.39
C LYS A 479 3.00 18.18 -8.43
N VAL A 480 2.73 16.97 -7.96
CA VAL A 480 2.37 15.80 -8.77
C VAL A 480 0.95 15.37 -8.42
N THR A 481 0.01 15.59 -9.35
CA THR A 481 -1.40 15.25 -9.18
C THR A 481 -2.01 14.81 -10.51
N VAL A 482 -3.08 14.01 -10.42
CA VAL A 482 -3.87 13.61 -11.60
C VAL A 482 -4.61 14.83 -12.18
N LYS A 483 -4.50 15.01 -13.50
CA LYS A 483 -5.13 16.11 -14.26
C LYS A 483 -5.99 15.55 -15.39
N PRO A 484 -6.99 16.29 -15.91
CA PRO A 484 -7.65 15.96 -17.17
C PRO A 484 -6.63 15.82 -18.30
N PHE A 485 -6.90 14.91 -19.24
CA PHE A 485 -6.04 14.66 -20.41
C PHE A 485 -6.86 14.75 -21.68
N ASP A 486 -6.81 15.92 -22.35
CA ASP A 486 -7.70 16.27 -23.46
C ASP A 486 -7.10 15.97 -24.86
N THR A 487 -5.94 15.29 -24.92
CA THR A 487 -5.25 15.02 -26.20
C THR A 487 -5.64 13.68 -26.82
N VAL A 488 -6.45 12.86 -26.18
CA VAL A 488 -6.98 11.61 -26.73
C VAL A 488 -7.93 11.94 -27.88
N ARG A 489 -7.73 11.28 -29.02
CA ARG A 489 -8.55 11.45 -30.24
C ARG A 489 -9.16 10.11 -30.63
N MET A 490 -10.48 10.09 -30.82
CA MET A 490 -11.17 8.94 -31.41
C MET A 490 -10.81 8.80 -32.88
N THR A 491 -10.68 7.57 -33.35
CA THR A 491 -10.50 7.18 -34.75
C THR A 491 -11.61 6.18 -35.14
N GLU A 492 -11.67 5.81 -36.40
CA GLU A 492 -12.64 4.80 -36.88
C GLU A 492 -12.44 3.41 -36.21
N THR A 493 -11.20 3.09 -35.80
CA THR A 493 -10.85 1.77 -35.26
C THR A 493 -10.43 1.79 -33.79
N GLY A 494 -10.45 2.95 -33.13
CA GLY A 494 -10.02 3.08 -31.75
C GLY A 494 -9.61 4.48 -31.34
N LEU A 495 -8.39 4.66 -30.81
CA LEU A 495 -7.92 5.94 -30.24
C LEU A 495 -6.48 6.23 -30.63
N ASN A 496 -6.14 7.51 -30.72
CA ASN A 496 -4.77 8.00 -30.80
C ASN A 496 -4.50 8.97 -29.64
N MET A 497 -3.29 8.90 -29.08
CA MET A 497 -2.85 9.83 -28.03
C MET A 497 -1.33 9.95 -28.04
N THR A 498 -0.81 11.09 -27.56
CA THR A 498 0.62 11.28 -27.32
C THR A 498 0.85 11.33 -25.82
N LEU A 499 1.53 10.33 -25.26
CA LEU A 499 1.87 10.25 -23.84
C LEU A 499 3.14 11.05 -23.58
N PRO A 500 3.15 12.06 -22.72
CA PRO A 500 4.39 12.73 -22.28
C PRO A 500 5.38 11.74 -21.68
N ALA A 501 6.64 12.11 -21.58
CA ALA A 501 7.62 11.38 -20.80
C ALA A 501 7.12 11.19 -19.35
N CYS A 502 7.54 10.09 -18.73
CA CYS A 502 7.25 9.79 -17.31
C CYS A 502 5.76 10.01 -16.96
N SER A 503 4.87 9.29 -17.64
CA SER A 503 3.42 9.49 -17.50
C SER A 503 2.62 8.21 -17.38
N VAL A 504 1.52 8.30 -16.64
CA VAL A 504 0.48 7.26 -16.52
C VAL A 504 -0.86 7.88 -16.89
N VAL A 505 -1.56 7.29 -17.84
CA VAL A 505 -2.87 7.75 -18.32
C VAL A 505 -3.93 6.70 -18.02
N GLU A 506 -5.08 7.13 -17.56
CA GLU A 506 -6.33 6.36 -17.57
C GLU A 506 -7.25 6.90 -18.65
N VAL A 507 -7.73 6.03 -19.51
CA VAL A 507 -8.71 6.34 -20.55
C VAL A 507 -9.96 5.53 -20.29
N THR A 508 -11.10 6.22 -20.13
CA THR A 508 -12.42 5.60 -20.00
C THR A 508 -13.14 5.70 -21.33
N ILE A 509 -13.59 4.56 -21.87
CA ILE A 509 -14.20 4.44 -23.20
C ILE A 509 -15.62 3.89 -23.02
N ARG A 510 -16.62 4.59 -23.59
CA ARG A 510 -18.01 4.15 -23.62
C ARG A 510 -18.44 3.92 -25.05
N GLY A 511 -19.16 2.79 -25.26
CA GLY A 511 -19.64 2.33 -26.56
C GLY A 511 -21.01 2.89 -27.00
#